data_4ed75a1f3ebba9cb6269573c85e749ed
#
_entry.id   4ed75a1f3ebba9cb6269573c85e749ed
#
_cell.length_a   1.000
_cell.length_b   1.000
_cell.length_c   1.000
_cell.angle_alpha   90.00
_cell.angle_beta   90.00
_cell.angle_gamma   90.00
#
_symmetry.space_group_name_H-M   'P 1'
#
loop_
_entity.id
_entity.type
_entity.pdbx_description
1 polymer ?
#
loop_
_entity_poly.entity_id
_entity_poly.type
_entity_poly.pdbx_seq_one_letter_code
_entity_poly.pdbx_strand_id
1 'polypeptide(L)'
;LHENCYNDRKVPGTEVVGMTIELKRDIYEELLQWKKNNSGLVLEVEGARQVGKTYILDKFAREQYEQYIYINMIGKSGQDFLNCYHSIYHWEVGQQRREGALHDVFKAYAPEFEDKKSTVVVIDEIQESSVVYSCIREFAREFTCDFIVTGSYLGKTREKDFFLSAGDTDNLVLGTLTFPEFLEALGKREVYRNLSLYGESQHKEYDEIKEYFDVYCQIGGYPKVVQTYLETRSIEACRKVLDKIIGIFIKESSRYFDSIIEIDLFGQLFQAIAIMLIKEKKGTDDLVTDLSKIVFKEESGKVSKQMINRARSWLYLSHVIGYCSKSIDCNYLDIVENCRYYYMDLGIAAYFLRKTGEKQSTIQGILCENYVYLEILKRIRDTDSIAGNAPWFAVYKKTGGELDFYVRSLLDYKNYGIEVKAGKNSGITA
;
A
#
# COMPACT_ATOMS: atom_id res chain seq x y z
N LEU A 1 31.01 -22.64 -14.35
CA LEU A 1 29.80 -23.45 -14.68
C LEU A 1 28.72 -23.18 -13.63
N HIS A 2 28.14 -21.97 -13.65
CA HIS A 2 26.90 -21.66 -12.95
C HIS A 2 25.98 -21.00 -13.98
N GLU A 3 25.23 -21.84 -14.66
CA GLU A 3 24.11 -21.41 -15.49
C GLU A 3 22.95 -21.01 -14.61
N ASN A 4 22.44 -19.83 -14.93
CA ASN A 4 21.14 -19.26 -14.63
C ASN A 4 20.11 -20.17 -13.97
N CYS A 5 19.86 -20.01 -12.66
CA CYS A 5 18.78 -20.66 -11.92
C CYS A 5 17.46 -19.86 -11.97
N TYR A 6 17.06 -19.40 -13.14
CA TYR A 6 15.67 -19.08 -13.47
C TYR A 6 15.38 -19.62 -14.88
N ASN A 7 15.66 -20.92 -15.05
CA ASN A 7 15.21 -21.62 -16.24
C ASN A 7 13.85 -22.25 -15.97
N ASP A 8 12.90 -21.83 -16.80
CA ASP A 8 11.63 -22.46 -17.12
C ASP A 8 11.61 -23.98 -16.83
N ARG A 9 11.00 -24.40 -15.75
CA ARG A 9 10.41 -25.72 -15.69
C ARG A 9 9.10 -25.69 -16.47
N LYS A 10 9.20 -25.81 -17.79
CA LYS A 10 8.07 -26.27 -18.61
C LYS A 10 7.66 -27.65 -18.13
N VAL A 11 6.52 -27.73 -17.48
CA VAL A 11 5.78 -28.98 -17.34
C VAL A 11 5.24 -29.35 -18.73
N PRO A 12 5.54 -30.53 -19.27
CA PRO A 12 5.04 -30.90 -20.59
C PRO A 12 3.54 -31.20 -20.51
N GLY A 13 2.76 -30.53 -21.33
CA GLY A 13 1.39 -30.87 -21.62
C GLY A 13 0.32 -29.96 -21.00
N THR A 14 0.26 -28.72 -21.47
CA THR A 14 -0.98 -27.99 -21.78
C THR A 14 -0.55 -26.66 -22.42
N GLU A 15 -0.62 -26.56 -23.72
CA GLU A 15 -0.63 -25.29 -24.43
C GLU A 15 -1.95 -24.60 -24.11
N VAL A 16 -1.95 -23.76 -23.08
CA VAL A 16 -2.85 -22.62 -22.97
C VAL A 16 -1.97 -21.42 -23.20
N VAL A 17 -1.98 -20.89 -24.40
CA VAL A 17 -1.46 -19.58 -24.75
C VAL A 17 -2.33 -18.55 -24.01
N GLY A 18 -2.10 -18.39 -22.72
CA GLY A 18 -2.60 -17.28 -21.93
C GLY A 18 -1.68 -16.10 -22.20
N MET A 19 -2.08 -15.14 -23.03
CA MET A 19 -1.50 -13.80 -23.04
C MET A 19 -1.56 -13.28 -21.61
N THR A 20 -0.42 -13.18 -20.94
CA THR A 20 -0.34 -12.55 -19.62
C THR A 20 -0.66 -11.06 -19.85
N ILE A 21 -1.83 -10.62 -19.39
CA ILE A 21 -2.25 -9.23 -19.54
C ILE A 21 -1.31 -8.39 -18.64
N GLU A 22 -0.50 -7.57 -19.27
CA GLU A 22 0.38 -6.65 -18.56
C GLU A 22 -0.45 -5.48 -18.00
N LEU A 23 -0.33 -5.26 -16.69
CA LEU A 23 -0.98 -4.16 -16.00
C LEU A 23 -0.01 -2.98 -15.90
N LYS A 24 -0.28 -1.91 -16.64
CA LYS A 24 0.50 -0.67 -16.54
C LYS A 24 0.25 -0.02 -15.18
N ARG A 25 1.32 0.49 -14.57
CA ARG A 25 1.29 1.14 -13.26
C ARG A 25 1.90 2.53 -13.35
N ASP A 26 1.20 3.52 -12.80
CA ASP A 26 1.63 4.93 -12.83
C ASP A 26 2.96 5.14 -12.08
N ILE A 27 3.23 4.35 -11.04
CA ILE A 27 4.50 4.38 -10.30
C ILE A 27 5.74 4.14 -11.20
N TYR A 28 5.58 3.50 -12.37
CA TYR A 28 6.69 3.30 -13.28
C TYR A 28 7.30 4.63 -13.76
N GLU A 29 6.47 5.64 -13.99
CA GLU A 29 6.92 6.99 -14.33
C GLU A 29 7.63 7.66 -13.15
N GLU A 30 7.18 7.41 -11.91
CA GLU A 30 7.85 7.90 -10.70
C GLU A 30 9.24 7.26 -10.54
N LEU A 31 9.37 5.97 -10.83
CA LEU A 31 10.67 5.27 -10.85
C LEU A 31 11.61 5.84 -11.92
N LEU A 32 11.11 6.15 -13.11
CA LEU A 32 11.90 6.82 -14.17
C LEU A 32 12.35 8.22 -13.74
N GLN A 33 11.49 9.00 -13.12
CA GLN A 33 11.80 10.31 -12.58
C GLN A 33 12.86 10.21 -11.47
N TRP A 34 12.68 9.26 -10.52
CA TRP A 34 13.65 9.02 -9.48
C TRP A 34 15.04 8.69 -10.07
N LYS A 35 15.14 7.74 -10.98
CA LYS A 35 16.41 7.38 -11.63
C LYS A 35 17.09 8.59 -12.27
N LYS A 36 16.31 9.41 -12.97
CA LYS A 36 16.83 10.63 -13.65
C LYS A 36 17.39 11.65 -12.67
N ASN A 37 16.75 11.79 -11.51
CA ASN A 37 17.05 12.85 -10.54
C ASN A 37 17.85 12.35 -9.33
N ASN A 38 18.10 11.02 -9.22
CA ASN A 38 18.75 10.44 -8.06
C ASN A 38 20.16 11.00 -7.84
N SER A 39 20.35 11.58 -6.66
CA SER A 39 21.63 12.13 -6.18
C SER A 39 22.44 11.16 -5.32
N GLY A 40 22.11 9.87 -5.34
CA GLY A 40 22.76 8.81 -4.56
C GLY A 40 21.95 8.31 -3.39
N LEU A 41 20.69 8.75 -3.22
CA LEU A 41 19.81 8.25 -2.17
C LEU A 41 19.32 6.83 -2.51
N VAL A 42 19.17 6.00 -1.48
CA VAL A 42 18.53 4.67 -1.62
C VAL A 42 17.04 4.84 -1.77
N LEU A 43 16.45 4.20 -2.78
CA LEU A 43 14.99 4.20 -2.93
C LEU A 43 14.36 3.14 -2.04
N GLU A 44 13.49 3.55 -1.14
CA GLU A 44 12.65 2.67 -0.32
C GLU A 44 11.25 2.57 -0.93
N VAL A 45 10.85 1.37 -1.41
CA VAL A 45 9.54 1.14 -2.02
C VAL A 45 8.64 0.40 -1.06
N GLU A 46 7.72 1.13 -0.45
CA GLU A 46 6.73 0.59 0.48
C GLU A 46 5.43 0.15 -0.22
N GLY A 47 4.60 -0.60 0.48
CA GLY A 47 3.26 -0.95 0.03
C GLY A 47 2.81 -2.32 0.52
N ALA A 48 1.50 -2.55 0.51
CA ALA A 48 0.91 -3.80 0.97
C ALA A 48 1.47 -5.02 0.24
N ARG A 49 1.31 -6.19 0.86
CA ARG A 49 1.65 -7.46 0.20
C ARG A 49 0.78 -7.67 -1.05
N GLN A 50 1.35 -8.29 -2.08
CA GLN A 50 0.67 -8.64 -3.33
C GLN A 50 0.19 -7.46 -4.22
N VAL A 51 0.66 -6.24 -3.97
CA VAL A 51 0.40 -5.09 -4.84
C VAL A 51 1.32 -5.04 -6.08
N GLY A 52 2.32 -5.95 -6.17
CA GLY A 52 3.19 -6.09 -7.33
C GLY A 52 4.55 -5.38 -7.22
N LYS A 53 5.05 -5.10 -6.00
CA LYS A 53 6.36 -4.44 -5.79
C LYS A 53 7.49 -5.15 -6.53
N THR A 54 7.72 -6.43 -6.21
CA THR A 54 8.79 -7.22 -6.83
C THR A 54 8.67 -7.24 -8.35
N TYR A 55 7.45 -7.37 -8.90
CA TYR A 55 7.22 -7.39 -10.35
C TYR A 55 7.62 -6.07 -11.02
N ILE A 56 7.16 -4.93 -10.49
CA ILE A 56 7.43 -3.62 -11.10
C ILE A 56 8.90 -3.23 -10.98
N LEU A 57 9.55 -3.59 -9.87
CA LEU A 57 10.97 -3.34 -9.64
C LEU A 57 11.85 -4.23 -10.53
N ASP A 58 11.52 -5.51 -10.69
CA ASP A 58 12.22 -6.41 -11.62
C ASP A 58 12.12 -5.90 -13.07
N LYS A 59 10.91 -5.52 -13.50
CA LYS A 59 10.69 -4.91 -14.81
C LYS A 59 11.52 -3.64 -14.98
N PHE A 60 11.42 -2.71 -14.05
CA PHE A 60 12.16 -1.44 -14.09
C PHE A 60 13.68 -1.66 -14.13
N ALA A 61 14.20 -2.55 -13.29
CA ALA A 61 15.62 -2.85 -13.24
C ALA A 61 16.13 -3.41 -14.58
N ARG A 62 15.42 -4.38 -15.16
CA ARG A 62 15.80 -5.01 -16.45
C ARG A 62 15.71 -4.07 -17.63
N GLU A 63 14.75 -3.14 -17.64
CA GLU A 63 14.57 -2.21 -18.76
C GLU A 63 15.48 -0.99 -18.68
N GLN A 64 15.92 -0.60 -17.48
CA GLN A 64 16.58 0.67 -17.25
C GLN A 64 18.07 0.57 -16.92
N TYR A 65 18.60 -0.62 -16.59
CA TYR A 65 19.98 -0.81 -16.17
C TYR A 65 20.68 -1.90 -16.98
N GLU A 66 22.00 -1.75 -17.17
CA GLU A 66 22.83 -2.75 -17.84
C GLU A 66 23.15 -3.93 -16.93
N GLN A 67 23.30 -3.65 -15.62
CA GLN A 67 23.53 -4.68 -14.61
C GLN A 67 22.45 -4.59 -13.52
N TYR A 68 21.86 -5.74 -13.20
CA TYR A 68 20.83 -5.87 -12.19
C TYR A 68 21.16 -7.01 -11.22
N ILE A 69 21.28 -6.67 -9.93
CA ILE A 69 21.48 -7.63 -8.87
C ILE A 69 20.23 -7.65 -7.98
N TYR A 70 19.65 -8.85 -7.81
CA TYR A 70 18.48 -9.06 -6.98
C TYR A 70 18.80 -9.92 -5.77
N ILE A 71 18.48 -9.41 -4.58
CA ILE A 71 18.70 -10.09 -3.30
C ILE A 71 17.36 -10.14 -2.55
N ASN A 72 16.85 -11.33 -2.26
CA ASN A 72 15.63 -11.50 -1.45
C ASN A 72 16.03 -12.04 -0.08
N MET A 73 15.79 -11.24 0.97
CA MET A 73 16.25 -11.54 2.33
C MET A 73 15.56 -12.75 2.99
N ILE A 74 14.37 -13.16 2.48
CA ILE A 74 13.70 -14.40 2.91
C ILE A 74 14.27 -15.61 2.17
N GLY A 75 14.79 -15.40 0.94
CA GLY A 75 15.22 -16.46 0.04
C GLY A 75 16.66 -16.91 0.22
N LYS A 76 17.07 -17.84 -0.65
CA LYS A 76 18.45 -18.32 -0.70
C LYS A 76 19.45 -17.20 -1.01
N SER A 77 19.10 -16.29 -1.91
CA SER A 77 19.94 -15.15 -2.30
C SER A 77 20.30 -14.26 -1.10
N GLY A 78 19.35 -14.01 -0.20
CA GLY A 78 19.60 -13.27 1.04
C GLY A 78 20.52 -14.02 2.00
N GLN A 79 20.34 -15.34 2.14
CA GLN A 79 21.23 -16.15 2.96
C GLN A 79 22.66 -16.20 2.39
N ASP A 80 22.80 -16.35 1.08
CA ASP A 80 24.12 -16.34 0.41
C ASP A 80 24.80 -14.95 0.56
N PHE A 81 24.04 -13.87 0.42
CA PHE A 81 24.55 -12.52 0.68
C PHE A 81 25.01 -12.33 2.13
N LEU A 82 24.22 -12.76 3.10
CA LEU A 82 24.58 -12.69 4.52
C LEU A 82 25.83 -13.52 4.85
N ASN A 83 26.02 -14.67 4.21
CA ASN A 83 27.23 -15.47 4.37
C ASN A 83 28.48 -14.71 3.88
N CYS A 84 28.40 -14.05 2.73
CA CYS A 84 29.46 -13.17 2.23
C CYS A 84 29.69 -11.99 3.20
N TYR A 85 28.60 -11.36 3.64
CA TYR A 85 28.67 -10.26 4.58
C TYR A 85 29.40 -10.67 5.86
N HIS A 86 29.00 -11.74 6.50
CA HIS A 86 29.64 -12.21 7.76
C HIS A 86 31.07 -12.72 7.58
N SER A 87 31.44 -13.20 6.40
CA SER A 87 32.80 -13.66 6.13
C SER A 87 33.81 -12.51 5.92
N ILE A 88 33.35 -11.37 5.40
CA ILE A 88 34.19 -10.24 5.02
C ILE A 88 34.04 -9.07 5.98
N TYR A 89 32.82 -8.83 6.41
CA TYR A 89 32.43 -7.68 7.22
C TYR A 89 32.23 -8.08 8.68
N HIS A 90 33.34 -8.24 9.39
CA HIS A 90 33.35 -8.50 10.85
C HIS A 90 33.11 -7.17 11.58
N TRP A 91 31.84 -6.74 11.69
CA TRP A 91 31.51 -5.55 12.45
C TRP A 91 30.88 -5.93 13.80
N GLU A 92 31.48 -5.45 14.88
CA GLU A 92 30.88 -5.46 16.21
C GLU A 92 30.41 -4.06 16.56
N VAL A 93 29.31 -3.96 17.29
CA VAL A 93 28.72 -2.67 17.71
C VAL A 93 29.80 -1.86 18.47
N GLY A 94 30.10 -0.66 17.93
CA GLY A 94 31.10 0.25 18.49
C GLY A 94 32.49 0.20 17.84
N GLN A 95 32.70 -0.67 16.84
CA GLN A 95 33.93 -0.65 16.03
C GLN A 95 33.75 0.30 14.81
N GLN A 96 34.86 0.91 14.39
CA GLN A 96 34.88 1.71 13.16
C GLN A 96 34.80 0.77 11.96
N ARG A 97 33.84 0.99 11.06
CA ARG A 97 33.68 0.20 9.84
C ARG A 97 34.83 0.48 8.89
N ARG A 98 35.38 -0.57 8.23
CA ARG A 98 36.39 -0.42 7.19
C ARG A 98 35.72 0.14 5.93
N GLU A 99 36.20 1.27 5.43
CA GLU A 99 35.77 1.87 4.15
C GLU A 99 35.93 0.84 3.01
N GLY A 100 34.96 0.75 2.11
CA GLY A 100 34.96 -0.17 0.98
C GLY A 100 34.70 -1.64 1.31
N ALA A 101 34.49 -2.02 2.58
CA ALA A 101 34.24 -3.41 2.95
C ALA A 101 32.96 -3.97 2.30
N LEU A 102 31.92 -3.14 2.10
CA LEU A 102 30.69 -3.57 1.42
C LEU A 102 30.91 -3.82 -0.08
N HIS A 103 31.83 -3.11 -0.75
CA HIS A 103 32.21 -3.42 -2.14
C HIS A 103 32.80 -4.84 -2.24
N ASP A 104 33.66 -5.22 -1.27
CA ASP A 104 34.20 -6.58 -1.21
C ASP A 104 33.12 -7.63 -1.00
N VAL A 105 32.09 -7.32 -0.17
CA VAL A 105 30.93 -8.20 0.03
C VAL A 105 30.17 -8.40 -1.28
N PHE A 106 29.85 -7.31 -2.01
CA PHE A 106 29.16 -7.43 -3.29
C PHE A 106 29.99 -8.17 -4.34
N LYS A 107 31.30 -7.96 -4.39
CA LYS A 107 32.23 -8.71 -5.27
C LYS A 107 32.30 -10.21 -4.91
N ALA A 108 32.26 -10.55 -3.65
CA ALA A 108 32.23 -11.95 -3.23
C ALA A 108 30.88 -12.62 -3.51
N TYR A 109 29.78 -11.87 -3.38
CA TYR A 109 28.45 -12.36 -3.68
C TYR A 109 28.18 -12.51 -5.18
N ALA A 110 28.57 -11.50 -5.96
CA ALA A 110 28.41 -11.42 -7.42
C ALA A 110 29.76 -10.96 -8.01
N PRO A 111 30.61 -11.89 -8.45
CA PRO A 111 31.96 -11.55 -8.96
C PRO A 111 31.94 -10.57 -10.14
N GLU A 112 30.86 -10.55 -10.92
CA GLU A 112 30.62 -9.62 -12.04
C GLU A 112 30.17 -8.23 -11.60
N PHE A 113 29.87 -8.00 -10.32
CA PHE A 113 29.39 -6.70 -9.83
C PHE A 113 30.35 -5.56 -10.21
N GLU A 114 29.78 -4.52 -10.79
CA GLU A 114 30.47 -3.27 -11.11
C GLU A 114 29.73 -2.10 -10.47
N ASP A 115 30.43 -1.35 -9.63
CA ASP A 115 29.88 -0.14 -9.01
C ASP A 115 29.86 1.03 -9.99
N LYS A 116 28.79 1.15 -10.78
CA LYS A 116 28.60 2.19 -11.77
C LYS A 116 27.14 2.61 -11.88
N LYS A 117 26.86 3.80 -12.43
CA LYS A 117 25.49 4.35 -12.60
C LYS A 117 24.54 3.49 -13.43
N SER A 118 25.06 2.59 -14.27
CA SER A 118 24.23 1.64 -15.04
C SER A 118 23.99 0.32 -14.32
N THR A 119 24.37 0.22 -13.03
CA THR A 119 24.09 -0.92 -12.15
C THR A 119 23.01 -0.54 -11.15
N VAL A 120 22.09 -1.48 -10.87
CA VAL A 120 21.13 -1.39 -9.75
C VAL A 120 21.16 -2.65 -8.90
N VAL A 121 21.11 -2.44 -7.61
CA VAL A 121 20.93 -3.50 -6.61
C VAL A 121 19.53 -3.36 -6.01
N VAL A 122 18.72 -4.41 -6.11
CA VAL A 122 17.38 -4.47 -5.50
C VAL A 122 17.42 -5.47 -4.35
N ILE A 123 17.14 -4.98 -3.13
CA ILE A 123 17.07 -5.81 -1.92
C ILE A 123 15.61 -5.90 -1.50
N ASP A 124 15.02 -7.08 -1.70
CA ASP A 124 13.61 -7.36 -1.39
C ASP A 124 13.47 -7.98 0.00
N GLU A 125 12.35 -7.68 0.67
CA GLU A 125 12.02 -8.08 2.04
C GLU A 125 13.13 -7.67 3.05
N ILE A 126 13.65 -6.44 2.90
CA ILE A 126 14.79 -5.94 3.68
C ILE A 126 14.52 -5.91 5.20
N GLN A 127 13.24 -5.84 5.62
CA GLN A 127 12.85 -5.88 7.03
C GLN A 127 13.20 -7.22 7.73
N GLU A 128 13.60 -8.23 6.97
CA GLU A 128 14.03 -9.52 7.55
C GLU A 128 15.50 -9.50 8.00
N SER A 129 16.24 -8.40 7.71
CA SER A 129 17.62 -8.25 8.15
C SER A 129 17.93 -6.85 8.65
N SER A 130 17.97 -6.67 9.97
CA SER A 130 18.39 -5.41 10.59
C SER A 130 19.86 -5.06 10.26
N VAL A 131 20.69 -6.06 10.03
CA VAL A 131 22.09 -5.90 9.64
C VAL A 131 22.20 -5.25 8.26
N VAL A 132 21.49 -5.76 7.26
CA VAL A 132 21.49 -5.20 5.89
C VAL A 132 20.81 -3.85 5.86
N TYR A 133 19.70 -3.69 6.59
CA TYR A 133 19.00 -2.40 6.69
C TYR A 133 19.92 -1.31 7.28
N SER A 134 20.77 -1.65 8.25
CA SER A 134 21.73 -0.70 8.83
C SER A 134 22.81 -0.23 7.86
N CYS A 135 22.97 -0.89 6.70
CA CYS A 135 23.91 -0.51 5.64
C CYS A 135 23.33 0.51 4.63
N ILE A 136 22.08 0.96 4.78
CA ILE A 136 21.46 1.92 3.87
C ILE A 136 22.30 3.20 3.73
N ARG A 137 22.87 3.68 4.82
CA ARG A 137 23.74 4.85 4.81
C ARG A 137 24.97 4.66 3.96
N GLU A 138 25.61 3.52 4.07
CA GLU A 138 26.78 3.16 3.27
C GLU A 138 26.39 2.96 1.81
N PHE A 139 25.25 2.34 1.53
CA PHE A 139 24.74 2.22 0.16
C PHE A 139 24.55 3.58 -0.51
N ALA A 140 24.02 4.57 0.24
CA ALA A 140 23.83 5.92 -0.29
C ALA A 140 25.14 6.71 -0.49
N ARG A 141 26.18 6.46 0.33
CA ARG A 141 27.36 7.32 0.43
C ARG A 141 28.63 6.77 -0.18
N GLU A 142 28.78 5.44 -0.19
CA GLU A 142 29.99 4.79 -0.64
C GLU A 142 29.88 4.22 -2.06
N PHE A 143 28.67 4.10 -2.62
CA PHE A 143 28.43 3.48 -3.91
C PHE A 143 28.03 4.50 -4.99
N THR A 144 28.40 4.18 -6.23
CA THR A 144 27.99 4.92 -7.41
C THR A 144 26.72 4.35 -8.03
N CYS A 145 26.51 3.03 -7.90
CA CYS A 145 25.33 2.34 -8.39
C CYS A 145 24.08 2.69 -7.58
N ASP A 146 22.91 2.47 -8.18
CA ASP A 146 21.65 2.74 -7.51
C ASP A 146 21.22 1.56 -6.64
N PHE A 147 20.64 1.87 -5.47
CA PHE A 147 20.05 0.89 -4.56
C PHE A 147 18.54 1.11 -4.42
N ILE A 148 17.79 0.03 -4.52
CA ILE A 148 16.35 0.01 -4.25
C ILE A 148 16.09 -1.04 -3.18
N VAL A 149 15.46 -0.65 -2.09
CA VAL A 149 15.06 -1.56 -1.02
C VAL A 149 13.55 -1.64 -0.94
N THR A 150 13.00 -2.81 -0.68
CA THR A 150 11.55 -2.98 -0.58
C THR A 150 11.19 -4.05 0.43
N GLY A 151 9.95 -3.99 0.90
CA GLY A 151 9.39 -4.97 1.82
C GLY A 151 7.88 -4.89 1.95
N SER A 152 7.29 -5.95 2.45
CA SER A 152 5.84 -6.04 2.66
C SER A 152 5.40 -5.42 3.99
N TYR A 153 6.32 -5.25 4.94
CA TYR A 153 6.07 -4.64 6.24
C TYR A 153 7.30 -3.87 6.73
N LEU A 154 7.56 -2.72 6.14
CA LEU A 154 8.67 -1.86 6.57
C LEU A 154 8.42 -1.19 7.94
N GLY A 155 7.21 -1.29 8.49
CA GLY A 155 6.94 -0.90 9.88
C GLY A 155 7.82 -1.61 10.91
N LYS A 156 8.34 -2.82 10.60
CA LYS A 156 9.31 -3.54 11.43
C LYS A 156 10.63 -2.78 11.58
N THR A 157 11.03 -2.00 10.60
CA THR A 157 12.27 -1.21 10.65
C THR A 157 12.22 -0.07 11.67
N ARG A 158 11.04 0.21 12.26
CA ARG A 158 10.87 1.17 13.38
C ARG A 158 11.13 0.55 14.75
N GLU A 159 11.40 -0.76 14.82
CA GLU A 159 11.79 -1.44 16.05
C GLU A 159 13.24 -1.07 16.43
N LYS A 160 13.57 -1.24 17.72
CA LYS A 160 14.86 -0.80 18.27
C LYS A 160 16.10 -1.45 17.64
N ASP A 161 15.92 -2.62 17.02
CA ASP A 161 17.01 -3.37 16.40
C ASP A 161 17.41 -2.83 15.02
N PHE A 162 16.64 -1.87 14.49
CA PHE A 162 16.89 -1.24 13.21
C PHE A 162 17.43 0.17 13.37
N PHE A 163 18.56 0.44 12.71
CA PHE A 163 19.17 1.76 12.71
C PHE A 163 18.59 2.58 11.54
N LEU A 164 17.79 3.59 11.87
CA LEU A 164 17.18 4.47 10.86
C LEU A 164 18.24 5.43 10.29
N SER A 165 18.43 5.38 8.99
CA SER A 165 19.29 6.30 8.24
C SER A 165 18.48 7.51 7.79
N ALA A 166 18.41 8.53 8.64
CA ALA A 166 17.68 9.76 8.32
C ALA A 166 18.41 10.57 7.22
N GLY A 167 17.73 10.83 6.10
CA GLY A 167 18.24 11.66 5.00
C GLY A 167 19.08 10.91 3.96
N ASP A 168 19.17 9.59 4.03
CA ASP A 168 19.88 8.77 3.04
C ASP A 168 18.91 7.95 2.16
N THR A 169 17.59 8.16 2.29
CA THR A 169 16.53 7.46 1.54
C THR A 169 15.55 8.42 0.89
N ASP A 170 15.10 8.03 -0.32
CA ASP A 170 13.84 8.50 -0.94
C ASP A 170 12.77 7.43 -0.73
N ASN A 171 11.49 7.83 -0.70
CA ASN A 171 10.40 6.90 -0.48
C ASN A 171 9.34 6.96 -1.58
N LEU A 172 8.93 5.79 -2.09
CA LEU A 172 7.76 5.62 -2.95
C LEU A 172 6.80 4.60 -2.36
N VAL A 173 5.51 4.84 -2.49
CA VAL A 173 4.46 3.94 -1.99
C VAL A 173 3.67 3.33 -3.14
N LEU A 174 3.80 2.02 -3.33
CA LEU A 174 3.00 1.26 -4.29
C LEU A 174 1.72 0.74 -3.63
N GLY A 175 0.57 1.32 -4.00
CA GLY A 175 -0.76 0.81 -3.64
C GLY A 175 -1.28 -0.28 -4.58
N THR A 176 -2.52 -0.68 -4.40
CA THR A 176 -3.28 -1.46 -5.40
C THR A 176 -3.53 -0.60 -6.65
N LEU A 177 -3.97 -1.19 -7.78
CA LEU A 177 -4.28 -0.41 -8.96
C LEU A 177 -5.33 0.66 -8.62
N THR A 178 -5.07 1.90 -9.04
CA THR A 178 -6.04 2.99 -8.98
C THR A 178 -7.16 2.77 -10.00
N PHE A 179 -8.26 3.48 -9.88
CA PHE A 179 -9.34 3.39 -10.87
C PHE A 179 -8.86 3.77 -12.30
N PRO A 180 -8.06 4.84 -12.49
CA PRO A 180 -7.46 5.12 -13.80
C PRO A 180 -6.56 3.99 -14.34
N GLU A 181 -5.77 3.32 -13.50
CA GLU A 181 -4.95 2.16 -13.91
C GLU A 181 -5.81 0.94 -14.27
N PHE A 182 -6.92 0.72 -13.54
CA PHE A 182 -7.91 -0.30 -13.89
C PHE A 182 -8.56 0.00 -15.24
N LEU A 183 -8.92 1.25 -15.50
CA LEU A 183 -9.46 1.68 -16.80
C LEU A 183 -8.41 1.59 -17.93
N GLU A 184 -7.12 1.82 -17.65
CA GLU A 184 -6.04 1.59 -18.61
C GLU A 184 -6.00 0.12 -19.05
N ALA A 185 -6.12 -0.81 -18.11
CA ALA A 185 -6.17 -2.24 -18.41
C ALA A 185 -7.41 -2.65 -19.24
N LEU A 186 -8.45 -1.84 -19.23
CA LEU A 186 -9.67 -1.98 -20.06
C LEU A 186 -9.62 -1.20 -21.37
N GLY A 187 -8.57 -0.39 -21.61
CA GLY A 187 -8.49 0.52 -22.75
C GLY A 187 -9.47 1.71 -22.67
N LYS A 188 -9.88 2.11 -21.46
CA LYS A 188 -10.89 3.14 -21.21
C LYS A 188 -10.37 4.39 -20.50
N ARG A 189 -9.07 4.46 -20.21
CA ARG A 189 -8.47 5.59 -19.48
C ARG A 189 -8.66 6.93 -20.20
N GLU A 190 -8.54 6.94 -21.52
CA GLU A 190 -8.71 8.17 -22.31
C GLU A 190 -10.18 8.65 -22.31
N VAL A 191 -11.15 7.73 -22.35
CA VAL A 191 -12.56 8.09 -22.21
C VAL A 191 -12.80 8.77 -20.86
N TYR A 192 -12.23 8.21 -19.77
CA TYR A 192 -12.32 8.77 -18.43
C TYR A 192 -11.68 10.16 -18.32
N ARG A 193 -10.49 10.36 -18.93
CA ARG A 193 -9.80 11.66 -18.92
C ARG A 193 -10.58 12.75 -19.62
N ASN A 194 -11.34 12.39 -20.65
CA ASN A 194 -12.12 13.33 -21.45
C ASN A 194 -13.52 13.60 -20.89
N LEU A 195 -13.92 12.96 -19.78
CA LEU A 195 -15.17 13.28 -19.11
C LEU A 195 -15.14 14.70 -18.54
N SER A 196 -16.24 15.43 -18.71
CA SER A 196 -16.42 16.74 -18.08
C SER A 196 -16.45 16.64 -16.56
N LEU A 197 -15.76 17.54 -15.89
CA LEU A 197 -15.70 17.59 -14.42
C LEU A 197 -17.06 17.85 -13.75
N TYR A 198 -18.03 18.41 -14.50
CA TYR A 198 -19.33 18.82 -13.97
C TYR A 198 -20.51 18.02 -14.53
N GLY A 199 -20.26 16.84 -15.10
CA GLY A 199 -21.30 15.99 -15.66
C GLY A 199 -21.89 16.50 -16.98
N GLU A 200 -21.15 17.36 -17.71
CA GLU A 200 -21.52 17.86 -19.04
C GLU A 200 -21.16 16.88 -20.18
N SER A 201 -20.54 15.74 -19.83
CA SER A 201 -20.17 14.70 -20.78
C SER A 201 -21.42 14.02 -21.37
N GLN A 202 -21.26 13.42 -22.55
CA GLN A 202 -22.31 12.64 -23.16
C GLN A 202 -22.75 11.49 -22.24
N HIS A 203 -24.05 11.30 -22.07
CA HIS A 203 -24.63 10.32 -21.16
C HIS A 203 -24.06 8.91 -21.33
N LYS A 204 -23.82 8.48 -22.59
CA LYS A 204 -23.31 7.13 -22.88
C LYS A 204 -21.93 6.89 -22.32
N GLU A 205 -21.01 7.86 -22.45
CA GLU A 205 -19.64 7.73 -21.94
C GLU A 205 -19.61 7.76 -20.41
N TYR A 206 -20.42 8.62 -19.82
CA TYR A 206 -20.58 8.68 -18.37
C TYR A 206 -21.14 7.38 -17.80
N ASP A 207 -22.17 6.82 -18.39
CA ASP A 207 -22.80 5.58 -17.93
C ASP A 207 -21.82 4.39 -18.06
N GLU A 208 -21.05 4.31 -19.15
CA GLU A 208 -20.02 3.28 -19.35
C GLU A 208 -18.95 3.35 -18.25
N ILE A 209 -18.40 4.52 -17.98
CA ILE A 209 -17.38 4.69 -16.95
C ILE A 209 -17.94 4.40 -15.56
N LYS A 210 -19.21 4.78 -15.30
CA LYS A 210 -19.90 4.48 -14.06
C LYS A 210 -20.07 2.97 -13.83
N GLU A 211 -20.39 2.20 -14.87
CA GLU A 211 -20.47 0.72 -14.77
C GLU A 211 -19.11 0.13 -14.37
N TYR A 212 -18.01 0.60 -14.98
CA TYR A 212 -16.67 0.18 -14.58
C TYR A 212 -16.31 0.60 -13.16
N PHE A 213 -16.75 1.78 -12.72
CA PHE A 213 -16.56 2.22 -11.34
C PHE A 213 -17.32 1.34 -10.34
N ASP A 214 -18.55 0.97 -10.66
CA ASP A 214 -19.36 0.06 -9.83
C ASP A 214 -18.71 -1.35 -9.74
N VAL A 215 -18.04 -1.79 -10.80
CA VAL A 215 -17.22 -3.02 -10.78
C VAL A 215 -15.99 -2.84 -9.91
N TYR A 216 -15.22 -1.75 -10.13
CA TYR A 216 -13.99 -1.46 -9.37
C TYR A 216 -14.28 -1.34 -7.88
N CYS A 217 -15.37 -0.70 -7.47
CA CYS A 217 -15.81 -0.66 -6.08
C CYS A 217 -16.02 -2.06 -5.47
N GLN A 218 -16.34 -3.05 -6.29
CA GLN A 218 -16.60 -4.41 -5.82
C GLN A 218 -15.37 -5.30 -5.77
N ILE A 219 -14.43 -5.12 -6.70
CA ILE A 219 -13.26 -6.00 -6.84
C ILE A 219 -11.97 -5.37 -6.32
N GLY A 220 -11.91 -4.02 -6.24
CA GLY A 220 -10.70 -3.30 -5.86
C GLY A 220 -9.62 -3.33 -6.93
N GLY A 221 -8.40 -3.01 -6.51
CA GLY A 221 -7.24 -2.84 -7.38
C GLY A 221 -6.12 -3.86 -7.20
N TYR A 222 -6.28 -4.96 -6.45
CA TYR A 222 -5.22 -5.96 -6.36
C TYR A 222 -4.90 -6.54 -7.74
N PRO A 223 -3.62 -6.55 -8.19
CA PRO A 223 -3.25 -6.95 -9.55
C PRO A 223 -3.83 -8.30 -9.96
N LYS A 224 -3.76 -9.31 -9.07
CA LYS A 224 -4.30 -10.65 -9.37
C LYS A 224 -5.83 -10.67 -9.48
N VAL A 225 -6.51 -9.81 -8.74
CA VAL A 225 -7.98 -9.66 -8.82
C VAL A 225 -8.36 -8.99 -10.14
N VAL A 226 -7.65 -7.92 -10.51
CA VAL A 226 -7.87 -7.22 -11.79
C VAL A 226 -7.60 -8.15 -12.97
N GLN A 227 -6.50 -8.89 -12.97
CA GLN A 227 -6.22 -9.92 -14.00
C GLN A 227 -7.36 -10.93 -14.10
N THR A 228 -7.82 -11.46 -12.96
CA THR A 228 -8.95 -12.41 -12.93
C THR A 228 -10.21 -11.80 -13.52
N TYR A 229 -10.50 -10.53 -13.24
CA TYR A 229 -11.64 -9.84 -13.86
C TYR A 229 -11.48 -9.67 -15.36
N LEU A 230 -10.30 -9.30 -15.84
CA LEU A 230 -10.03 -9.18 -17.27
C LEU A 230 -10.20 -10.48 -18.02
N GLU A 231 -9.77 -11.59 -17.42
CA GLU A 231 -9.86 -12.94 -17.97
C GLU A 231 -11.29 -13.51 -17.95
N THR A 232 -12.03 -13.30 -16.85
CA THR A 232 -13.28 -14.02 -16.58
C THR A 232 -14.53 -13.17 -16.62
N ARG A 233 -14.41 -11.85 -16.48
CA ARG A 233 -15.52 -10.90 -16.27
C ARG A 233 -16.44 -11.30 -15.09
N SER A 234 -15.96 -12.11 -14.17
CA SER A 234 -16.71 -12.65 -13.04
C SER A 234 -16.29 -12.01 -11.73
N ILE A 235 -17.20 -11.26 -11.11
CA ILE A 235 -17.02 -10.70 -9.76
C ILE A 235 -16.88 -11.82 -8.72
N GLU A 236 -17.55 -12.95 -8.91
CA GLU A 236 -17.43 -14.11 -8.00
C GLU A 236 -16.03 -14.71 -8.03
N ALA A 237 -15.45 -14.87 -9.22
CA ALA A 237 -14.06 -15.32 -9.35
C ALA A 237 -13.09 -14.37 -8.66
N CYS A 238 -13.30 -13.04 -8.79
CA CYS A 238 -12.53 -12.02 -8.11
C CYS A 238 -12.63 -12.13 -6.58
N ARG A 239 -13.81 -12.39 -6.05
CA ARG A 239 -14.01 -12.60 -4.60
C ARG A 239 -13.23 -13.80 -4.05
N LYS A 240 -13.15 -14.89 -4.81
CA LYS A 240 -12.34 -16.06 -4.42
C LYS A 240 -10.85 -15.72 -4.36
N VAL A 241 -10.38 -14.82 -5.22
CA VAL A 241 -8.99 -14.32 -5.17
C VAL A 241 -8.80 -13.40 -3.98
N LEU A 242 -9.73 -12.47 -3.73
CA LEU A 242 -9.69 -11.59 -2.55
C LEU A 242 -9.68 -12.38 -1.23
N ASP A 243 -10.50 -13.44 -1.13
CA ASP A 243 -10.51 -14.31 0.04
C ASP A 243 -9.13 -14.93 0.32
N LYS A 244 -8.44 -15.38 -0.74
CA LYS A 244 -7.05 -15.88 -0.64
C LYS A 244 -6.07 -14.79 -0.20
N ILE A 245 -6.20 -13.57 -0.73
CA ILE A 245 -5.35 -12.43 -0.36
C ILE A 245 -5.54 -12.09 1.13
N ILE A 246 -6.77 -12.00 1.60
CA ILE A 246 -7.10 -11.76 3.01
C ILE A 246 -6.54 -12.88 3.90
N GLY A 247 -6.72 -14.14 3.48
CA GLY A 247 -6.13 -15.29 4.18
C GLY A 247 -4.61 -15.23 4.28
N ILE A 248 -3.92 -14.68 3.27
CA ILE A 248 -2.47 -14.45 3.31
C ILE A 248 -2.12 -13.38 4.34
N PHE A 249 -2.84 -12.25 4.40
CA PHE A 249 -2.61 -11.24 5.44
C PHE A 249 -2.77 -11.81 6.84
N ILE A 250 -3.85 -12.55 7.08
CA ILE A 250 -4.10 -13.20 8.37
C ILE A 250 -2.97 -14.19 8.71
N LYS A 251 -2.58 -15.02 7.75
CA LYS A 251 -1.48 -15.98 7.94
C LYS A 251 -0.13 -15.30 8.18
N GLU A 252 0.14 -14.18 7.52
CA GLU A 252 1.39 -13.46 7.68
C GLU A 252 1.47 -12.78 9.05
N SER A 253 0.35 -12.35 9.61
CA SER A 253 0.32 -11.79 10.96
C SER A 253 0.94 -12.74 11.98
N SER A 254 0.87 -14.07 11.75
CA SER A 254 1.52 -15.07 12.62
C SER A 254 3.03 -14.94 12.74
N ARG A 255 3.70 -14.21 11.84
CA ARG A 255 5.13 -13.92 11.95
C ARG A 255 5.45 -12.82 12.97
N TYR A 256 4.46 -12.00 13.28
CA TYR A 256 4.60 -10.82 14.14
C TYR A 256 3.81 -10.94 15.45
N PHE A 257 2.99 -12.00 15.56
CA PHE A 257 2.12 -12.26 16.70
C PHE A 257 2.20 -13.73 17.08
N ASP A 258 2.55 -14.01 18.33
CA ASP A 258 2.95 -15.35 18.78
C ASP A 258 1.78 -16.24 19.23
N SER A 259 0.57 -15.70 19.38
CA SER A 259 -0.57 -16.47 19.86
C SER A 259 -1.65 -16.69 18.81
N ILE A 260 -2.31 -17.87 18.83
CA ILE A 260 -3.46 -18.17 17.95
C ILE A 260 -4.58 -17.15 18.15
N ILE A 261 -4.79 -16.68 19.38
CA ILE A 261 -5.80 -15.68 19.71
C ILE A 261 -5.50 -14.36 19.00
N GLU A 262 -4.21 -13.96 18.91
CA GLU A 262 -3.81 -12.76 18.20
C GLU A 262 -4.02 -12.88 16.69
N ILE A 263 -3.85 -14.07 16.12
CA ILE A 263 -4.07 -14.34 14.68
C ILE A 263 -5.55 -14.23 14.34
N ASP A 264 -6.43 -14.84 15.13
CA ASP A 264 -7.89 -14.76 14.93
C ASP A 264 -8.42 -13.34 15.08
N LEU A 265 -7.75 -12.54 15.90
CA LEU A 265 -8.09 -11.13 16.10
C LEU A 265 -8.07 -10.31 14.78
N PHE A 266 -7.20 -10.63 13.80
CA PHE A 266 -7.15 -9.90 12.54
C PHE A 266 -8.43 -10.03 11.73
N GLY A 267 -9.00 -11.23 11.63
CA GLY A 267 -10.30 -11.44 10.98
C GLY A 267 -11.43 -10.65 11.65
N GLN A 268 -11.42 -10.62 12.97
CA GLN A 268 -12.38 -9.87 13.78
C GLN A 268 -12.19 -8.36 13.64
N LEU A 269 -10.94 -7.86 13.59
CA LEU A 269 -10.65 -6.44 13.40
C LEU A 269 -11.10 -5.95 12.02
N PHE A 270 -10.86 -6.69 10.96
CA PHE A 270 -11.39 -6.35 9.63
C PHE A 270 -12.90 -6.20 9.66
N GLN A 271 -13.61 -7.17 10.26
CA GLN A 271 -15.06 -7.11 10.37
C GLN A 271 -15.53 -5.95 11.26
N ALA A 272 -14.82 -5.68 12.37
CA ALA A 272 -15.13 -4.59 13.28
C ALA A 272 -14.97 -3.22 12.61
N ILE A 273 -13.95 -3.03 11.78
CA ILE A 273 -13.76 -1.80 10.99
C ILE A 273 -14.95 -1.59 10.04
N ALA A 274 -15.40 -2.63 9.34
CA ALA A 274 -16.58 -2.54 8.47
C ALA A 274 -17.86 -2.17 9.26
N ILE A 275 -18.03 -2.72 10.45
CA ILE A 275 -19.16 -2.38 11.34
C ILE A 275 -19.07 -0.92 11.80
N MET A 276 -17.87 -0.42 12.11
CA MET A 276 -17.68 0.98 12.50
C MET A 276 -18.04 1.92 11.36
N LEU A 277 -17.58 1.66 10.14
CA LEU A 277 -17.93 2.46 8.96
C LEU A 277 -19.45 2.55 8.70
N ILE A 278 -20.21 1.51 9.09
CA ILE A 278 -21.68 1.53 8.99
C ILE A 278 -22.33 2.33 10.12
N LYS A 279 -21.82 2.20 11.34
CA LYS A 279 -22.46 2.75 12.53
C LYS A 279 -22.06 4.17 12.85
N GLU A 280 -20.84 4.55 12.55
CA GLU A 280 -20.27 5.81 13.01
C GLU A 280 -20.17 6.84 11.88
N LYS A 281 -21.07 7.81 11.91
CA LYS A 281 -20.96 8.99 11.04
C LYS A 281 -19.98 10.02 11.60
N LYS A 282 -19.97 10.23 12.91
CA LYS A 282 -19.17 11.30 13.56
C LYS A 282 -17.75 10.91 13.97
N GLY A 283 -17.34 9.68 13.67
CA GLY A 283 -16.08 9.12 14.14
C GLY A 283 -16.04 8.96 15.67
N THR A 284 -14.92 8.51 16.19
CA THR A 284 -14.70 8.33 17.62
C THR A 284 -13.41 9.02 18.06
N ASP A 285 -13.32 9.37 19.34
CA ASP A 285 -12.09 9.91 19.94
C ASP A 285 -11.17 8.80 20.47
N ASP A 286 -11.67 7.57 20.60
CA ASP A 286 -10.91 6.39 21.06
C ASP A 286 -11.25 5.15 20.23
N LEU A 287 -10.63 5.05 19.07
CA LEU A 287 -10.80 3.92 18.14
C LEU A 287 -10.50 2.56 18.78
N VAL A 288 -9.54 2.48 19.67
CA VAL A 288 -9.15 1.21 20.31
C VAL A 288 -10.24 0.73 21.26
N THR A 289 -10.84 1.66 22.02
CA THR A 289 -11.96 1.32 22.92
C THR A 289 -13.18 0.89 22.12
N ASP A 290 -13.51 1.55 21.03
CA ASP A 290 -14.70 1.21 20.25
C ASP A 290 -14.53 -0.07 19.45
N LEU A 291 -13.34 -0.32 18.88
CA LEU A 291 -13.00 -1.63 18.33
C LEU A 291 -13.11 -2.74 19.39
N SER A 292 -12.60 -2.47 20.61
CA SER A 292 -12.69 -3.42 21.70
C SER A 292 -14.13 -3.81 22.02
N LYS A 293 -15.06 -2.85 22.08
CA LYS A 293 -16.49 -3.11 22.31
C LYS A 293 -17.12 -4.02 21.24
N ILE A 294 -16.67 -3.92 20.01
CA ILE A 294 -17.19 -4.74 18.91
C ILE A 294 -16.56 -6.14 18.94
N VAL A 295 -15.24 -6.22 19.07
CA VAL A 295 -14.49 -7.48 19.08
C VAL A 295 -14.84 -8.33 20.32
N PHE A 296 -14.98 -7.69 21.50
CA PHE A 296 -15.24 -8.43 22.76
C PHE A 296 -16.69 -8.88 22.98
N LYS A 297 -17.62 -8.54 22.09
CA LYS A 297 -19.00 -9.04 22.23
C LYS A 297 -19.09 -10.56 22.29
N GLU A 298 -18.15 -11.26 21.65
CA GLU A 298 -18.16 -12.71 21.55
C GLU A 298 -17.16 -13.41 22.49
N GLU A 299 -16.10 -12.71 22.99
CA GLU A 299 -15.05 -13.31 23.82
C GLU A 299 -14.54 -12.36 24.92
N SER A 300 -15.36 -12.08 25.93
CA SER A 300 -14.92 -11.26 27.06
C SER A 300 -13.79 -11.93 27.83
N GLY A 301 -12.61 -11.32 27.88
CA GLY A 301 -11.51 -11.67 28.78
C GLY A 301 -10.24 -12.23 28.12
N LYS A 302 -10.22 -12.58 26.83
CA LYS A 302 -9.05 -13.17 26.18
C LYS A 302 -8.17 -12.17 25.41
N VAL A 303 -8.72 -11.05 24.98
CA VAL A 303 -8.02 -10.06 24.14
C VAL A 303 -7.86 -8.75 24.88
N SER A 304 -6.64 -8.25 25.02
CA SER A 304 -6.36 -6.97 25.68
C SER A 304 -6.44 -5.78 24.70
N LYS A 305 -6.69 -4.56 25.21
CA LYS A 305 -6.60 -3.33 24.42
C LYS A 305 -5.22 -3.17 23.77
N GLN A 306 -4.17 -3.64 24.43
CA GLN A 306 -2.81 -3.60 23.90
C GLN A 306 -2.67 -4.47 22.64
N MET A 307 -3.25 -5.68 22.65
CA MET A 307 -3.28 -6.56 21.46
C MET A 307 -4.01 -5.91 20.29
N ILE A 308 -5.19 -5.32 20.55
CA ILE A 308 -5.95 -4.60 19.51
C ILE A 308 -5.13 -3.46 18.94
N ASN A 309 -4.45 -2.68 19.79
CA ASN A 309 -3.63 -1.56 19.35
C ASN A 309 -2.44 -2.03 18.49
N ARG A 310 -1.76 -3.11 18.90
CA ARG A 310 -0.66 -3.72 18.11
C ARG A 310 -1.18 -4.20 16.75
N ALA A 311 -2.26 -4.95 16.71
CA ALA A 311 -2.84 -5.47 15.47
C ALA A 311 -3.34 -4.34 14.55
N ARG A 312 -3.99 -3.31 15.10
CA ARG A 312 -4.38 -2.11 14.37
C ARG A 312 -3.16 -1.40 13.75
N SER A 313 -2.11 -1.19 14.55
CA SER A 313 -0.88 -0.54 14.08
C SER A 313 -0.20 -1.36 12.98
N TRP A 314 -0.20 -2.68 13.10
CA TRP A 314 0.32 -3.56 12.05
C TRP A 314 -0.47 -3.41 10.73
N LEU A 315 -1.81 -3.40 10.78
CA LEU A 315 -2.64 -3.20 9.59
C LEU A 315 -2.38 -1.85 8.92
N TYR A 316 -2.17 -0.80 9.71
CA TYR A 316 -1.84 0.54 9.20
C TYR A 316 -0.46 0.56 8.53
N LEU A 317 0.57 0.06 9.23
CA LEU A 317 1.94 0.04 8.74
C LEU A 317 2.14 -0.96 7.57
N SER A 318 1.23 -1.93 7.41
CA SER A 318 1.18 -2.84 6.26
C SER A 318 0.36 -2.30 5.09
N HIS A 319 -0.05 -1.02 5.12
CA HIS A 319 -0.85 -0.36 4.09
C HIS A 319 -2.18 -1.07 3.76
N VAL A 320 -2.84 -1.64 4.79
CA VAL A 320 -4.14 -2.32 4.63
C VAL A 320 -5.30 -1.43 5.03
N ILE A 321 -5.09 -0.60 6.06
CA ILE A 321 -6.03 0.42 6.53
C ILE A 321 -5.37 1.79 6.57
N GLY A 322 -6.20 2.84 6.54
CA GLY A 322 -5.80 4.23 6.75
C GLY A 322 -6.67 4.90 7.79
N TYR A 323 -6.29 6.10 8.20
CA TYR A 323 -6.99 6.92 9.17
C TYR A 323 -7.44 8.24 8.58
N CYS A 324 -8.54 8.75 9.13
CA CYS A 324 -8.99 10.10 8.91
C CYS A 324 -9.18 10.78 10.27
N SER A 325 -8.56 11.94 10.45
CA SER A 325 -8.67 12.73 11.67
C SER A 325 -9.91 13.62 11.62
N LYS A 326 -10.41 14.01 12.79
CA LYS A 326 -11.60 14.83 12.94
C LYS A 326 -11.22 16.28 13.18
N SER A 327 -11.72 17.21 12.36
CA SER A 327 -11.66 18.64 12.58
C SER A 327 -12.95 19.12 13.23
N ILE A 328 -12.83 19.96 14.25
CA ILE A 328 -13.98 20.57 14.90
C ILE A 328 -14.26 21.92 14.24
N ASP A 329 -15.49 22.13 13.78
CA ASP A 329 -15.93 23.36 13.12
C ASP A 329 -15.04 23.80 11.94
N CYS A 330 -14.44 22.85 11.21
CA CYS A 330 -13.44 23.07 10.17
C CYS A 330 -12.21 23.85 10.62
N ASN A 331 -11.88 23.78 11.91
CA ASN A 331 -10.72 24.44 12.45
C ASN A 331 -9.51 23.49 12.44
N TYR A 332 -8.48 23.79 11.66
CA TYR A 332 -7.26 23.00 11.59
C TYR A 332 -6.39 23.04 12.86
N LEU A 333 -6.70 23.92 13.82
CA LEU A 333 -6.07 23.94 15.15
C LEU A 333 -6.82 23.07 16.17
N ASP A 334 -8.05 22.65 15.87
CA ASP A 334 -8.89 21.81 16.73
C ASP A 334 -9.13 20.46 16.03
N ILE A 335 -8.09 19.61 16.05
CA ILE A 335 -8.07 18.31 15.40
C ILE A 335 -7.94 17.21 16.43
N VAL A 336 -8.78 16.18 16.30
CA VAL A 336 -8.64 14.91 17.01
C VAL A 336 -8.14 13.85 16.02
N GLU A 337 -6.96 13.30 16.29
CA GLU A 337 -6.29 12.41 15.36
C GLU A 337 -6.91 11.00 15.34
N ASN A 338 -6.80 10.34 14.18
CA ASN A 338 -7.13 8.93 13.99
C ASN A 338 -8.54 8.53 14.46
N CYS A 339 -9.55 9.31 14.06
CA CYS A 339 -10.94 9.13 14.53
C CYS A 339 -11.79 8.21 13.66
N ARG A 340 -11.39 7.94 12.43
CA ARG A 340 -12.13 7.09 11.49
C ARG A 340 -11.16 6.23 10.67
N TYR A 341 -11.55 4.97 10.40
CA TYR A 341 -10.80 4.07 9.52
C TYR A 341 -11.30 4.12 8.09
N TYR A 342 -10.41 3.79 7.16
CA TYR A 342 -10.72 3.44 5.78
C TYR A 342 -9.87 2.25 5.35
N TYR A 343 -10.36 1.45 4.40
CA TYR A 343 -9.54 0.42 3.78
C TYR A 343 -8.70 1.03 2.67
N MET A 344 -7.49 0.53 2.50
CA MET A 344 -6.59 0.97 1.42
C MET A 344 -6.90 0.30 0.07
N ASP A 345 -7.90 -0.60 0.03
CA ASP A 345 -8.42 -1.23 -1.18
C ASP A 345 -9.93 -1.42 -1.11
N LEU A 346 -10.63 -1.05 -2.18
CA LEU A 346 -12.10 -1.11 -2.22
C LEU A 346 -12.64 -2.54 -2.27
N GLY A 347 -11.91 -3.48 -2.87
CA GLY A 347 -12.31 -4.89 -2.89
C GLY A 347 -12.29 -5.50 -1.49
N ILE A 348 -11.28 -5.18 -0.68
CA ILE A 348 -11.24 -5.57 0.74
C ILE A 348 -12.39 -4.91 1.50
N ALA A 349 -12.63 -3.61 1.30
CA ALA A 349 -13.76 -2.90 1.90
C ALA A 349 -15.10 -3.59 1.56
N ALA A 350 -15.35 -3.81 0.26
CA ALA A 350 -16.56 -4.47 -0.23
C ALA A 350 -16.73 -5.89 0.33
N TYR A 351 -15.63 -6.64 0.45
CA TYR A 351 -15.65 -8.00 0.99
C TYR A 351 -16.18 -8.03 2.44
N PHE A 352 -15.69 -7.14 3.30
CA PHE A 352 -16.10 -7.10 4.70
C PHE A 352 -17.44 -6.40 4.91
N LEU A 353 -17.71 -5.31 4.19
CA LEU A 353 -18.99 -4.60 4.27
C LEU A 353 -20.18 -5.51 3.92
N ARG A 354 -20.05 -6.39 2.94
CA ARG A 354 -21.12 -7.34 2.58
C ARG A 354 -21.41 -8.37 3.66
N LYS A 355 -20.43 -8.72 4.47
CA LYS A 355 -20.63 -9.64 5.61
C LYS A 355 -21.43 -9.01 6.75
N THR A 356 -21.65 -7.70 6.74
CA THR A 356 -22.45 -7.02 7.78
C THR A 356 -23.95 -7.20 7.59
N GLY A 357 -24.40 -7.63 6.43
CA GLY A 357 -25.82 -7.77 6.10
C GLY A 357 -26.54 -6.45 5.77
N GLU A 358 -25.82 -5.34 5.62
CA GLU A 358 -26.36 -4.04 5.27
C GLU A 358 -26.90 -3.98 3.81
N LYS A 359 -27.79 -3.02 3.58
CA LYS A 359 -28.37 -2.79 2.24
C LYS A 359 -27.28 -2.37 1.25
N GLN A 360 -27.41 -2.84 0.00
CA GLN A 360 -26.48 -2.53 -1.07
C GLN A 360 -26.27 -1.02 -1.27
N SER A 361 -27.31 -0.21 -1.11
CA SER A 361 -27.21 1.26 -1.23
C SER A 361 -26.35 1.89 -0.14
N THR A 362 -26.42 1.37 1.10
CA THR A 362 -25.56 1.81 2.22
C THR A 362 -24.11 1.43 1.93
N ILE A 363 -23.89 0.20 1.51
CA ILE A 363 -22.54 -0.30 1.16
C ILE A 363 -21.94 0.55 0.04
N GLN A 364 -22.70 0.84 -1.01
CA GLN A 364 -22.24 1.67 -2.12
C GLN A 364 -21.86 3.09 -1.67
N GLY A 365 -22.65 3.69 -0.76
CA GLY A 365 -22.31 4.99 -0.17
C GLY A 365 -20.96 4.98 0.53
N ILE A 366 -20.72 3.97 1.37
CA ILE A 366 -19.46 3.81 2.10
C ILE A 366 -18.28 3.55 1.14
N LEU A 367 -18.48 2.75 0.10
CA LEU A 367 -17.43 2.49 -0.90
C LEU A 367 -17.08 3.75 -1.70
N CYS A 368 -18.05 4.59 -2.06
CA CYS A 368 -17.81 5.87 -2.70
C CYS A 368 -17.03 6.82 -1.77
N GLU A 369 -17.39 6.88 -0.49
CA GLU A 369 -16.66 7.68 0.50
C GLU A 369 -15.22 7.17 0.68
N ASN A 370 -15.04 5.85 0.81
CA ASN A 370 -13.71 5.25 0.89
C ASN A 370 -12.88 5.50 -0.38
N TYR A 371 -13.50 5.50 -1.56
CA TYR A 371 -12.82 5.87 -2.81
C TYR A 371 -12.32 7.31 -2.79
N VAL A 372 -13.16 8.26 -2.38
CA VAL A 372 -12.77 9.67 -2.27
C VAL A 372 -11.63 9.85 -1.26
N TYR A 373 -11.65 9.12 -0.14
CA TYR A 373 -10.53 9.08 0.80
C TYR A 373 -9.21 8.68 0.11
N LEU A 374 -9.22 7.61 -0.66
CA LEU A 374 -8.03 7.11 -1.37
C LEU A 374 -7.52 8.11 -2.43
N GLU A 375 -8.42 8.76 -3.15
CA GLU A 375 -8.08 9.77 -4.15
C GLU A 375 -7.47 11.03 -3.51
N ILE A 376 -7.99 11.48 -2.36
CA ILE A 376 -7.41 12.61 -1.63
C ILE A 376 -6.04 12.21 -1.08
N LEU A 377 -5.91 11.01 -0.49
CA LEU A 377 -4.65 10.51 0.05
C LEU A 377 -3.57 10.41 -1.05
N LYS A 378 -3.96 9.93 -2.25
CA LYS A 378 -3.08 9.91 -3.41
C LYS A 378 -2.61 11.32 -3.77
N ARG A 379 -3.51 12.30 -3.84
CA ARG A 379 -3.17 13.70 -4.15
C ARG A 379 -2.27 14.34 -3.10
N ILE A 380 -2.49 14.06 -1.81
CA ILE A 380 -1.60 14.51 -0.72
C ILE A 380 -0.18 14.01 -0.96
N ARG A 381 -0.03 12.75 -1.34
CA ARG A 381 1.25 12.10 -1.55
C ARG A 381 1.95 12.58 -2.84
N ASP A 382 1.21 12.63 -3.94
CA ASP A 382 1.76 12.86 -5.28
C ASP A 382 1.99 14.36 -5.58
N THR A 383 1.37 15.25 -4.79
CA THR A 383 1.46 16.69 -5.00
C THR A 383 1.55 17.40 -3.65
N ASP A 384 2.49 18.31 -3.47
CA ASP A 384 2.55 19.17 -2.29
C ASP A 384 1.44 20.24 -2.30
N SER A 385 0.25 19.87 -2.76
CA SER A 385 -0.88 20.80 -2.96
C SER A 385 -1.91 20.80 -1.83
N ILE A 386 -1.86 19.78 -0.95
CA ILE A 386 -2.81 19.60 0.15
C ILE A 386 -2.03 19.43 1.46
N ALA A 387 -2.43 20.15 2.49
CA ALA A 387 -1.80 20.10 3.80
C ALA A 387 -2.12 18.79 4.54
N GLY A 388 -1.12 18.29 5.31
CA GLY A 388 -1.25 17.10 6.15
C GLY A 388 -0.91 15.79 5.43
N ASN A 389 -0.96 14.69 6.17
CA ASN A 389 -0.64 13.34 5.68
C ASN A 389 -1.88 12.52 5.29
N ALA A 390 -3.08 13.01 5.62
CA ALA A 390 -4.37 12.43 5.29
C ALA A 390 -5.44 13.52 5.33
N PRO A 391 -6.60 13.33 4.66
CA PRO A 391 -7.71 14.26 4.79
C PRO A 391 -8.26 14.25 6.22
N TRP A 392 -8.99 15.31 6.57
CA TRP A 392 -9.82 15.36 7.76
C TRP A 392 -11.29 15.18 7.36
N PHE A 393 -12.14 14.81 8.30
CA PHE A 393 -13.58 15.07 8.22
C PHE A 393 -13.95 16.13 9.25
N ALA A 394 -15.05 16.82 9.09
CA ALA A 394 -15.42 17.89 10.00
C ALA A 394 -16.74 17.58 10.73
N VAL A 395 -16.78 17.97 12.01
CA VAL A 395 -18.00 17.90 12.84
C VAL A 395 -18.28 19.28 13.42
N TYR A 396 -19.50 19.76 13.22
CA TYR A 396 -19.94 21.06 13.71
C TYR A 396 -20.55 20.94 15.10
N LYS A 397 -19.95 21.60 16.11
CA LYS A 397 -20.39 21.53 17.52
C LYS A 397 -21.82 22.04 17.72
N LYS A 398 -22.22 23.13 17.05
CA LYS A 398 -23.54 23.75 17.21
C LYS A 398 -24.66 22.94 16.60
N THR A 399 -24.49 22.43 15.42
CA THR A 399 -25.54 21.76 14.64
C THR A 399 -25.48 20.25 14.73
N GLY A 400 -24.33 19.71 15.15
CA GLY A 400 -24.04 18.29 15.05
C GLY A 400 -23.94 17.78 13.61
N GLY A 401 -23.89 18.70 12.63
CA GLY A 401 -23.68 18.38 11.22
C GLY A 401 -22.28 17.79 11.00
N GLU A 402 -22.14 17.08 9.90
CA GLU A 402 -20.90 16.43 9.49
C GLU A 402 -20.61 16.78 8.04
N LEU A 403 -19.33 16.90 7.72
CA LEU A 403 -18.80 17.01 6.36
C LEU A 403 -17.87 15.81 6.11
N ASP A 404 -18.09 15.08 5.04
CA ASP A 404 -17.38 13.82 4.77
C ASP A 404 -15.88 14.02 4.70
N PHE A 405 -15.39 15.04 3.97
CA PHE A 405 -13.98 15.40 3.97
C PHE A 405 -13.76 16.91 3.99
N TYR A 406 -12.64 17.26 4.60
CA TYR A 406 -12.15 18.61 4.73
C TYR A 406 -10.66 18.61 4.41
N VAL A 407 -10.23 19.46 3.48
CA VAL A 407 -8.84 19.59 3.07
C VAL A 407 -8.44 21.05 3.00
N ARG A 408 -7.16 21.34 3.27
CA ARG A 408 -6.56 22.66 3.08
C ARG A 408 -5.63 22.63 1.88
N SER A 409 -5.93 23.43 0.87
CA SER A 409 -5.06 23.64 -0.27
C SER A 409 -3.86 24.50 0.10
N LEU A 410 -2.68 24.08 -0.32
CA LEU A 410 -1.43 24.84 -0.20
C LEU A 410 -1.19 25.73 -1.43
N LEU A 411 -1.97 25.56 -2.50
CA LEU A 411 -1.85 26.37 -3.72
C LEU A 411 -2.49 27.75 -3.56
N ASP A 412 -3.66 27.83 -2.96
CA ASP A 412 -4.43 29.05 -2.78
C ASP A 412 -4.78 29.36 -1.32
N TYR A 413 -4.27 28.53 -0.39
CA TYR A 413 -4.46 28.63 1.06
C TYR A 413 -5.92 28.58 1.51
N LYS A 414 -6.82 28.03 0.67
CA LYS A 414 -8.24 27.87 0.99
C LYS A 414 -8.53 26.51 1.57
N ASN A 415 -9.65 26.44 2.26
CA ASN A 415 -10.21 25.24 2.81
C ASN A 415 -11.34 24.75 1.91
N TYR A 416 -11.37 23.46 1.61
CA TYR A 416 -12.36 22.83 0.77
C TYR A 416 -13.11 21.76 1.56
N GLY A 417 -14.44 21.86 1.56
CA GLY A 417 -15.34 20.83 2.05
C GLY A 417 -15.78 19.92 0.90
N ILE A 418 -15.77 18.62 1.13
CA ILE A 418 -16.15 17.61 0.16
C ILE A 418 -17.27 16.78 0.78
N GLU A 419 -18.42 16.75 0.10
CA GLU A 419 -19.56 15.92 0.46
C GLU A 419 -19.75 14.83 -0.60
N VAL A 420 -19.78 13.56 -0.19
CA VAL A 420 -19.86 12.42 -1.10
C VAL A 420 -21.30 11.93 -1.20
N LYS A 421 -21.86 11.94 -2.40
CA LYS A 421 -23.23 11.47 -2.67
C LYS A 421 -23.23 10.34 -3.68
N ALA A 422 -23.69 9.16 -3.26
CA ALA A 422 -23.76 7.96 -4.10
C ALA A 422 -25.13 7.73 -4.78
N GLY A 423 -26.13 8.56 -4.51
CA GLY A 423 -27.52 8.37 -4.96
C GLY A 423 -28.00 9.37 -6.00
N LYS A 424 -29.00 8.96 -6.82
CA LYS A 424 -29.60 9.83 -7.85
C LYS A 424 -30.44 11.03 -7.30
N ASN A 425 -30.83 11.00 -6.03
CA ASN A 425 -31.72 12.00 -5.40
C ASN A 425 -31.00 12.87 -4.37
N SER A 426 -29.73 13.09 -4.54
CA SER A 426 -28.98 14.00 -3.68
C SER A 426 -29.28 15.44 -4.08
N GLY A 427 -30.26 16.05 -3.44
CA GLY A 427 -30.42 17.51 -3.49
C GLY A 427 -29.17 18.17 -2.95
N ILE A 428 -28.71 19.25 -3.58
CA ILE A 428 -27.66 20.11 -3.00
C ILE A 428 -28.31 20.77 -1.78
N THR A 429 -27.93 20.31 -0.60
CA THR A 429 -28.19 21.08 0.63
C THR A 429 -27.03 22.05 0.74
N ALA A 430 -27.30 23.31 0.47
CA ALA A 430 -26.38 24.42 0.64
C ALA A 430 -25.99 24.59 2.12
#